data_cfbf19a9f783b51ab309156fbf971262
#
_entry.id   cfbf19a9f783b51ab309156fbf971262
#
_cell.length_a   1.000
_cell.length_b   1.000
_cell.length_c   1.000
_cell.angle_alpha   90.00
_cell.angle_beta   90.00
_cell.angle_gamma   90.00
#
_symmetry.space_group_name_H-M   'P 1'
#
loop_
_entity.id
_entity.type
_entity.pdbx_description
1 polymer ?
#
loop_
_entity_poly.entity_id
_entity_poly.type
_entity_poly.pdbx_seq_one_letter_code
_entity_poly.pdbx_strand_id
1 'polypeptide(L)'
;TPVIESTGTGGGMKLFCAGVGVNHPDITNASRVIKEGEIELCKKNGVTEIIEIVIGNDGLTLAHSLEASNADFNQEQLYLALADEVPVNGQFVKNPFQKWSEIDPSLPDHKIEVLVAPPTSGTRDAWDSLIMVKGCKAAGAYDMWSELGEKAKKKCRISREDGRVIEAGENDALIVQKLTEDPERFGYFGYSYLLVNEDKIKPTSIAGIEPTLEGIQDYSYPIARPLQFYVKKAHIGSVPGIEEFLQEFTSSRAMGEDGYLTDIGLVALSDDDAVSYTHLRAHETYT
;
A
#
# COMPACT_ATOMS: atom_id res chain seq x y z
N THR A 1 -28.59 1.36 -3.55
CA THR A 1 -27.35 0.89 -2.86
C THR A 1 -26.29 0.72 -3.92
N PRO A 2 -25.10 1.30 -3.76
CA PRO A 2 -24.02 1.12 -4.73
C PRO A 2 -23.58 -0.37 -4.79
N VAL A 3 -23.17 -0.80 -5.98
CA VAL A 3 -22.52 -2.10 -6.17
C VAL A 3 -21.02 -1.91 -6.00
N ILE A 4 -20.40 -2.69 -5.13
CA ILE A 4 -18.97 -2.59 -4.83
C ILE A 4 -18.28 -3.88 -5.28
N GLU A 5 -17.23 -3.74 -6.11
CA GLU A 5 -16.37 -4.84 -6.53
C GLU A 5 -14.94 -4.60 -6.04
N SER A 6 -14.32 -5.60 -5.43
CA SER A 6 -12.95 -5.55 -4.94
C SER A 6 -12.01 -6.25 -5.92
N THR A 7 -11.17 -5.47 -6.62
CA THR A 7 -10.31 -5.98 -7.70
C THR A 7 -8.86 -5.49 -7.62
N GLY A 8 -8.54 -4.64 -6.64
CA GLY A 8 -7.30 -3.87 -6.57
C GLY A 8 -7.20 -2.81 -7.69
N THR A 9 -6.29 -1.83 -7.54
CA THR A 9 -6.19 -0.65 -8.42
C THR A 9 -6.15 -0.99 -9.91
N GLY A 10 -5.34 -1.94 -10.32
CA GLY A 10 -5.19 -2.28 -11.75
C GLY A 10 -6.42 -2.96 -12.34
N GLY A 11 -7.11 -3.79 -11.56
CA GLY A 11 -8.37 -4.44 -11.93
C GLY A 11 -9.49 -3.41 -12.04
N GLY A 12 -9.63 -2.56 -11.03
CA GLY A 12 -10.61 -1.46 -11.00
C GLY A 12 -10.44 -0.50 -12.18
N MET A 13 -9.21 -0.07 -12.47
CA MET A 13 -8.91 0.78 -13.64
C MET A 13 -9.31 0.13 -14.97
N LYS A 14 -9.06 -1.16 -15.13
CA LYS A 14 -9.45 -1.90 -16.33
C LYS A 14 -10.97 -1.94 -16.51
N LEU A 15 -11.73 -2.18 -15.44
CA LEU A 15 -13.21 -2.18 -15.48
C LEU A 15 -13.74 -0.77 -15.70
N PHE A 16 -13.17 0.23 -15.02
CA PHE A 16 -13.53 1.63 -15.16
C PHE A 16 -13.31 2.12 -16.60
N CYS A 17 -12.17 1.80 -17.22
CA CYS A 17 -11.84 2.17 -18.59
C CYS A 17 -12.51 1.28 -19.66
N ALA A 18 -13.37 0.32 -19.30
CA ALA A 18 -13.99 -0.58 -20.28
C ALA A 18 -15.11 0.08 -21.12
N GLY A 19 -15.67 1.20 -20.65
CA GLY A 19 -16.69 1.96 -21.42
C GLY A 19 -17.41 3.00 -20.60
N VAL A 20 -18.23 3.82 -21.29
CA VAL A 20 -19.17 4.76 -20.70
C VAL A 20 -20.56 4.12 -20.69
N GLY A 21 -21.29 4.25 -19.63
CA GLY A 21 -22.65 3.76 -19.48
C GLY A 21 -22.84 2.96 -18.21
N VAL A 22 -24.08 2.73 -17.84
CA VAL A 22 -24.53 2.16 -16.56
C VAL A 22 -24.06 0.72 -16.27
N ASN A 23 -23.49 0.03 -17.25
CA ASN A 23 -22.93 -1.31 -17.10
C ASN A 23 -21.44 -1.30 -16.72
N HIS A 24 -20.84 -0.12 -16.59
CA HIS A 24 -19.45 0.05 -16.23
C HIS A 24 -19.33 0.86 -14.93
N PRO A 25 -18.32 0.65 -14.09
CA PRO A 25 -18.14 1.39 -12.85
C PRO A 25 -18.12 2.89 -13.06
N ASP A 26 -18.84 3.62 -12.23
CA ASP A 26 -18.88 5.09 -12.21
C ASP A 26 -17.61 5.67 -11.61
N ILE A 27 -17.12 4.98 -10.55
CA ILE A 27 -15.99 5.37 -9.71
C ILE A 27 -15.04 4.18 -9.58
N THR A 28 -13.74 4.44 -9.53
CA THR A 28 -12.73 3.44 -9.18
C THR A 28 -11.75 3.98 -8.16
N ASN A 29 -11.55 3.24 -7.06
CA ASN A 29 -10.57 3.57 -6.04
C ASN A 29 -9.17 3.17 -6.52
N ALA A 30 -8.17 3.95 -6.12
CA ALA A 30 -6.78 3.72 -6.46
C ALA A 30 -5.85 4.11 -5.31
N SER A 31 -4.75 3.40 -5.21
CA SER A 31 -3.65 3.67 -4.28
C SER A 31 -2.37 4.09 -5.02
N ARG A 32 -2.53 4.63 -6.21
CA ARG A 32 -1.51 5.22 -7.07
C ARG A 32 -2.17 6.02 -8.16
N VAL A 33 -1.42 6.95 -8.75
CA VAL A 33 -1.87 7.71 -9.92
C VAL A 33 -2.17 6.78 -11.11
N ILE A 34 -3.18 7.12 -11.89
CA ILE A 34 -3.54 6.45 -13.15
C ILE A 34 -2.34 6.49 -14.11
N LYS A 35 -2.10 5.40 -14.81
CA LYS A 35 -0.99 5.28 -15.76
C LYS A 35 -1.41 5.75 -17.15
N GLU A 36 -0.43 6.22 -17.93
CA GLU A 36 -0.65 6.65 -19.32
C GLU A 36 -1.38 5.58 -20.16
N GLY A 37 -0.94 4.33 -20.11
CA GLY A 37 -1.62 3.24 -20.83
C GLY A 37 -3.05 2.93 -20.33
N GLU A 38 -3.40 3.29 -19.08
CA GLU A 38 -4.76 3.19 -18.56
C GLU A 38 -5.61 4.37 -19.10
N ILE A 39 -5.03 5.58 -19.19
CA ILE A 39 -5.68 6.76 -19.80
C ILE A 39 -5.96 6.47 -21.29
N GLU A 40 -5.00 5.90 -22.02
CA GLU A 40 -5.20 5.51 -23.42
C GLU A 40 -6.31 4.47 -23.59
N LEU A 41 -6.36 3.46 -22.70
CA LEU A 41 -7.43 2.47 -22.68
C LEU A 41 -8.81 3.13 -22.44
N CYS A 42 -8.88 4.04 -21.48
CA CYS A 42 -10.09 4.83 -21.21
C CYS A 42 -10.54 5.61 -22.46
N LYS A 43 -9.65 6.37 -23.07
CA LYS A 43 -9.92 7.15 -24.28
C LYS A 43 -10.42 6.28 -25.44
N LYS A 44 -9.76 5.14 -25.68
CA LYS A 44 -10.13 4.18 -26.72
C LYS A 44 -11.55 3.66 -26.56
N ASN A 45 -12.04 3.55 -25.33
CA ASN A 45 -13.37 3.05 -25.00
C ASN A 45 -14.38 4.18 -24.71
N GLY A 46 -14.06 5.43 -25.07
CA GLY A 46 -14.96 6.58 -24.97
C GLY A 46 -15.00 7.25 -23.59
N VAL A 47 -14.21 6.80 -22.62
CA VAL A 47 -14.05 7.46 -21.31
C VAL A 47 -13.00 8.56 -21.47
N THR A 48 -13.43 9.75 -21.87
CA THR A 48 -12.54 10.86 -22.26
C THR A 48 -12.31 11.90 -21.19
N GLU A 49 -13.22 12.02 -20.22
CA GLU A 49 -13.11 12.97 -19.12
C GLU A 49 -13.15 12.22 -17.79
N ILE A 50 -12.01 12.23 -17.10
CA ILE A 50 -11.79 11.55 -15.83
C ILE A 50 -11.41 12.59 -14.79
N ILE A 51 -12.10 12.59 -13.65
CA ILE A 51 -11.78 13.44 -12.51
C ILE A 51 -11.01 12.59 -11.49
N GLU A 52 -9.86 13.07 -11.07
CA GLU A 52 -9.08 12.50 -9.97
C GLU A 52 -9.40 13.25 -8.68
N ILE A 53 -9.62 12.51 -7.60
CA ILE A 53 -9.85 13.06 -6.27
C ILE A 53 -8.93 12.34 -5.30
N VAL A 54 -7.95 13.05 -4.76
CA VAL A 54 -7.07 12.55 -3.69
C VAL A 54 -7.77 12.79 -2.37
N ILE A 55 -7.87 11.75 -1.53
CA ILE A 55 -8.63 11.78 -0.28
C ILE A 55 -7.75 11.76 0.96
N GLY A 56 -6.50 11.38 0.81
CA GLY A 56 -5.55 11.26 1.91
C GLY A 56 -4.41 10.33 1.57
N ASN A 57 -3.70 9.90 2.59
CA ASN A 57 -2.53 9.04 2.47
C ASN A 57 -2.74 7.75 3.26
N ASP A 58 -2.05 6.71 2.84
CA ASP A 58 -1.90 5.46 3.55
C ASP A 58 -0.43 5.28 3.90
N GLY A 59 -0.13 5.09 5.17
CA GLY A 59 1.18 4.74 5.68
C GLY A 59 1.14 3.35 6.31
N LEU A 60 2.05 2.47 5.90
CA LEU A 60 2.25 1.18 6.56
C LEU A 60 3.41 1.27 7.52
N THR A 61 3.28 0.62 8.66
CA THR A 61 4.34 0.55 9.66
C THR A 61 4.76 -0.89 9.85
N LEU A 62 6.05 -1.16 9.74
CA LEU A 62 6.65 -2.37 10.31
C LEU A 62 6.92 -2.08 11.80
N ALA A 63 6.44 -2.93 12.68
CA ALA A 63 6.53 -2.73 14.12
C ALA A 63 6.98 -4.00 14.84
N HIS A 64 7.44 -3.83 16.09
CA HIS A 64 7.84 -4.88 16.99
C HIS A 64 7.53 -4.50 18.45
N SER A 65 7.74 -5.42 19.38
CA SER A 65 7.54 -5.17 20.81
C SER A 65 8.40 -4.02 21.34
N LEU A 66 7.90 -3.28 22.33
CA LEU A 66 8.70 -2.29 23.06
C LEU A 66 9.93 -2.92 23.74
N GLU A 67 9.86 -4.20 24.10
CA GLU A 67 10.94 -4.95 24.78
C GLU A 67 12.10 -5.32 23.83
N ALA A 68 11.86 -5.34 22.51
CA ALA A 68 12.88 -5.66 21.51
C ALA A 68 13.88 -4.51 21.33
N SER A 69 15.07 -4.82 20.84
CA SER A 69 16.02 -3.80 20.37
C SER A 69 15.49 -3.10 19.13
N ASN A 70 15.84 -1.82 18.95
CA ASN A 70 15.48 -1.12 17.71
C ASN A 70 16.14 -1.80 16.52
N ALA A 71 15.43 -1.82 15.41
CA ALA A 71 15.88 -2.36 14.14
C ALA A 71 15.65 -1.34 13.03
N ASP A 72 16.50 -1.38 12.02
CA ASP A 72 16.37 -0.60 10.79
C ASP A 72 16.58 -1.55 9.62
N PHE A 73 15.62 -1.56 8.70
CA PHE A 73 15.68 -2.39 7.50
C PHE A 73 15.59 -1.51 6.26
N ASN A 74 16.22 -1.92 5.19
CA ASN A 74 15.90 -1.40 3.86
C ASN A 74 14.99 -2.39 3.09
N GLN A 75 14.46 -1.93 1.96
CA GLN A 75 13.54 -2.75 1.17
C GLN A 75 14.21 -4.02 0.60
N GLU A 76 15.51 -3.96 0.29
CA GLU A 76 16.27 -5.10 -0.20
C GLU A 76 16.37 -6.19 0.86
N GLN A 77 16.74 -5.83 2.08
CA GLN A 77 16.85 -6.75 3.21
C GLN A 77 15.51 -7.41 3.52
N LEU A 78 14.42 -6.64 3.52
CA LEU A 78 13.06 -7.17 3.71
C LEU A 78 12.63 -8.10 2.57
N TYR A 79 12.97 -7.78 1.31
CA TYR A 79 12.72 -8.68 0.20
C TYR A 79 13.50 -9.99 0.34
N LEU A 80 14.81 -9.91 0.61
CA LEU A 80 15.66 -11.09 0.82
C LEU A 80 15.18 -11.95 1.99
N ALA A 81 14.60 -11.34 3.03
CA ALA A 81 14.06 -12.08 4.17
C ALA A 81 12.77 -12.85 3.83
N LEU A 82 11.88 -12.23 3.03
CA LEU A 82 10.49 -12.65 2.92
C LEU A 82 10.11 -13.30 1.58
N ALA A 83 10.94 -13.14 0.52
CA ALA A 83 10.69 -13.72 -0.77
C ALA A 83 10.83 -15.24 -0.76
N ASP A 84 10.04 -15.95 -1.59
CA ASP A 84 10.12 -17.39 -1.77
C ASP A 84 11.43 -17.83 -2.43
N GLU A 85 11.86 -17.07 -3.45
CA GLU A 85 13.11 -17.29 -4.17
C GLU A 85 13.93 -16.01 -4.20
N VAL A 86 15.23 -16.13 -3.95
CA VAL A 86 16.17 -15.01 -3.89
C VAL A 86 17.38 -15.26 -4.80
N PRO A 87 18.01 -14.19 -5.33
CA PRO A 87 19.21 -14.34 -6.13
C PRO A 87 20.43 -14.64 -5.24
N VAL A 88 21.10 -15.75 -5.52
CA VAL A 88 22.38 -16.14 -4.87
C VAL A 88 23.35 -16.53 -5.98
N ASN A 89 24.49 -15.87 -6.04
CA ASN A 89 25.52 -16.12 -7.07
C ASN A 89 24.98 -16.13 -8.52
N GLY A 90 24.07 -15.23 -8.83
CA GLY A 90 23.47 -15.08 -10.16
C GLY A 90 22.42 -16.12 -10.54
N GLN A 91 21.94 -16.90 -9.60
CA GLN A 91 20.87 -17.89 -9.81
C GLN A 91 19.78 -17.72 -8.73
N PHE A 92 18.53 -18.02 -9.09
CA PHE A 92 17.46 -18.11 -8.10
C PHE A 92 17.53 -19.41 -7.33
N VAL A 93 17.46 -19.31 -6.02
CA VAL A 93 17.34 -20.44 -5.10
C VAL A 93 16.16 -20.22 -4.16
N LYS A 94 15.61 -21.31 -3.63
CA LYS A 94 14.68 -21.21 -2.49
C LYS A 94 15.36 -20.46 -1.36
N ASN A 95 14.63 -19.55 -0.73
CA ASN A 95 15.21 -18.64 0.27
C ASN A 95 15.96 -19.41 1.37
N PRO A 96 17.28 -19.28 1.49
CA PRO A 96 18.07 -20.02 2.46
C PRO A 96 18.14 -19.35 3.83
N PHE A 97 17.85 -18.03 3.89
CA PHE A 97 18.04 -17.23 5.11
C PHE A 97 17.05 -17.65 6.23
N GLN A 98 17.59 -17.95 7.39
CA GLN A 98 16.82 -18.33 8.56
C GLN A 98 16.78 -17.23 9.61
N LYS A 99 17.86 -16.43 9.70
CA LYS A 99 18.02 -15.31 10.60
C LYS A 99 18.24 -14.01 9.82
N TRP A 100 17.88 -12.89 10.43
CA TRP A 100 18.15 -11.57 9.86
C TRP A 100 19.63 -11.30 9.67
N SER A 101 20.48 -11.70 10.64
CA SER A 101 21.94 -11.55 10.59
C SER A 101 22.62 -12.31 9.44
N GLU A 102 21.95 -13.30 8.85
CA GLU A 102 22.46 -14.02 7.65
C GLU A 102 22.32 -13.20 6.37
N ILE A 103 21.42 -12.21 6.37
CA ILE A 103 21.23 -11.26 5.26
C ILE A 103 22.23 -10.12 5.38
N ASP A 104 22.35 -9.56 6.60
CA ASP A 104 23.29 -8.49 6.94
C ASP A 104 23.69 -8.63 8.40
N PRO A 105 25.00 -8.70 8.72
CA PRO A 105 25.48 -8.83 10.11
C PRO A 105 25.08 -7.70 11.06
N SER A 106 24.63 -6.55 10.53
CA SER A 106 24.14 -5.43 11.34
C SER A 106 22.70 -5.63 11.82
N LEU A 107 21.97 -6.58 11.23
CA LEU A 107 20.60 -6.91 11.59
C LEU A 107 20.54 -7.83 12.83
N PRO A 108 19.39 -7.93 13.49
CA PRO A 108 19.22 -8.75 14.68
C PRO A 108 19.60 -10.22 14.46
N ASP A 109 20.30 -10.85 15.44
CA ASP A 109 20.69 -12.27 15.35
C ASP A 109 19.61 -13.20 15.90
N HIS A 110 18.40 -13.08 15.38
CA HIS A 110 17.29 -14.00 15.69
C HIS A 110 16.56 -14.41 14.41
N LYS A 111 15.60 -15.29 14.54
CA LYS A 111 14.84 -15.85 13.43
C LYS A 111 14.07 -14.76 12.67
N ILE A 112 13.98 -14.95 11.36
CA ILE A 112 13.06 -14.18 10.54
C ILE A 112 11.63 -14.67 10.83
N GLU A 113 10.82 -13.86 11.48
CA GLU A 113 9.38 -14.09 11.66
C GLU A 113 8.63 -12.77 11.46
N VAL A 114 7.77 -12.70 10.45
CA VAL A 114 6.98 -11.51 10.13
C VAL A 114 5.51 -11.87 10.03
N LEU A 115 4.70 -11.18 10.82
CA LEU A 115 3.24 -11.25 10.78
C LEU A 115 2.72 -10.37 9.65
N VAL A 116 1.92 -10.96 8.77
CA VAL A 116 1.47 -10.31 7.53
C VAL A 116 -0.05 -10.39 7.39
N ALA A 117 -0.61 -9.40 6.70
CA ALA A 117 -1.99 -9.44 6.26
C ALA A 117 -2.20 -10.50 5.15
N PRO A 118 -3.41 -11.05 4.98
CA PRO A 118 -3.69 -12.05 3.97
C PRO A 118 -3.57 -11.48 2.54
N PRO A 119 -3.41 -12.33 1.52
CA PRO A 119 -3.23 -11.88 0.13
C PRO A 119 -4.37 -11.04 -0.44
N THR A 120 -5.56 -11.11 0.16
CA THR A 120 -6.76 -10.34 -0.22
C THR A 120 -6.75 -8.91 0.33
N SER A 121 -5.88 -8.61 1.28
CA SER A 121 -5.79 -7.33 1.98
C SER A 121 -5.22 -6.21 1.11
N GLY A 122 -5.78 -5.01 1.23
CA GLY A 122 -5.20 -3.79 0.68
C GLY A 122 -3.84 -3.45 1.32
N THR A 123 -3.68 -3.73 2.60
CA THR A 123 -2.42 -3.59 3.36
C THR A 123 -1.35 -4.52 2.78
N ARG A 124 -1.70 -5.78 2.45
CA ARG A 124 -0.78 -6.69 1.76
C ARG A 124 -0.39 -6.20 0.37
N ASP A 125 -1.34 -5.67 -0.43
CA ASP A 125 -1.02 -5.12 -1.75
C ASP A 125 -0.08 -3.91 -1.67
N ALA A 126 -0.24 -3.07 -0.63
CA ALA A 126 0.66 -1.96 -0.33
C ALA A 126 2.07 -2.46 -0.01
N TRP A 127 2.19 -3.37 0.95
CA TRP A 127 3.45 -3.98 1.33
C TRP A 127 4.17 -4.60 0.13
N ASP A 128 3.46 -5.42 -0.62
CA ASP A 128 4.00 -6.07 -1.82
C ASP A 128 4.51 -5.04 -2.86
N SER A 129 3.85 -3.90 -2.99
CA SER A 129 4.24 -2.89 -3.97
C SER A 129 5.40 -2.01 -3.49
N LEU A 130 5.38 -1.62 -2.21
CA LEU A 130 6.31 -0.63 -1.64
C LEU A 130 7.56 -1.27 -1.05
N ILE A 131 7.47 -2.52 -0.58
CA ILE A 131 8.58 -3.29 -0.02
C ILE A 131 9.03 -4.39 -0.97
N MET A 132 8.19 -5.37 -1.25
CA MET A 132 8.62 -6.57 -1.98
C MET A 132 9.07 -6.26 -3.41
N VAL A 133 8.32 -5.48 -4.18
CA VAL A 133 8.71 -5.12 -5.56
C VAL A 133 9.88 -4.15 -5.59
N LYS A 134 9.96 -3.16 -4.69
CA LYS A 134 11.09 -2.24 -4.62
C LYS A 134 12.36 -2.96 -4.16
N GLY A 135 12.28 -3.81 -3.14
CA GLY A 135 13.40 -4.62 -2.66
C GLY A 135 13.88 -5.63 -3.70
N CYS A 136 12.96 -6.27 -4.41
CA CYS A 136 13.28 -7.15 -5.55
C CYS A 136 14.11 -6.43 -6.64
N LYS A 137 13.78 -5.16 -6.91
CA LYS A 137 14.58 -4.34 -7.84
C LYS A 137 15.94 -4.00 -7.27
N ALA A 138 16.01 -3.61 -6.00
CA ALA A 138 17.28 -3.29 -5.34
C ALA A 138 18.22 -4.50 -5.28
N ALA A 139 17.70 -5.70 -5.06
CA ALA A 139 18.44 -6.96 -5.08
C ALA A 139 18.79 -7.45 -6.52
N GLY A 140 18.44 -6.70 -7.57
CA GLY A 140 18.66 -7.12 -8.97
C GLY A 140 17.75 -8.27 -9.44
N ALA A 141 16.93 -8.83 -8.57
CA ALA A 141 16.08 -9.98 -8.86
C ALA A 141 14.99 -9.67 -9.90
N TYR A 142 14.51 -8.42 -9.93
CA TYR A 142 13.48 -8.01 -10.89
C TYR A 142 13.95 -8.14 -12.35
N ASP A 143 15.17 -7.69 -12.62
CA ASP A 143 15.75 -7.73 -13.97
C ASP A 143 16.08 -9.18 -14.35
N MET A 144 16.63 -9.97 -13.43
CA MET A 144 16.85 -11.41 -13.62
C MET A 144 15.57 -12.17 -13.99
N TRP A 145 14.44 -11.91 -13.29
CA TRP A 145 13.14 -12.50 -13.64
C TRP A 145 12.68 -12.09 -15.04
N SER A 146 12.89 -10.81 -15.39
CA SER A 146 12.51 -10.29 -16.71
C SER A 146 13.34 -10.94 -17.83
N GLU A 147 14.63 -11.15 -17.63
CA GLU A 147 15.54 -11.83 -18.56
C GLU A 147 15.16 -13.30 -18.76
N LEU A 148 14.62 -13.95 -17.73
CA LEU A 148 14.08 -15.31 -17.82
C LEU A 148 12.69 -15.39 -18.50
N GLY A 149 12.14 -14.26 -18.96
CA GLY A 149 10.81 -14.17 -19.59
C GLY A 149 9.64 -14.28 -18.62
N GLU A 150 9.90 -14.17 -17.32
CA GLU A 150 8.89 -14.24 -16.28
C GLU A 150 8.19 -12.90 -16.04
N LYS A 151 7.01 -12.94 -15.44
CA LYS A 151 6.32 -11.73 -14.97
C LYS A 151 6.98 -11.24 -13.68
N ALA A 152 8.12 -10.54 -13.80
CA ALA A 152 8.96 -10.12 -12.69
C ALA A 152 8.17 -9.51 -11.50
N LYS A 153 7.25 -8.56 -11.76
CA LYS A 153 6.40 -7.99 -10.72
C LYS A 153 5.61 -9.05 -9.94
N LYS A 154 5.12 -10.11 -10.61
CA LYS A 154 4.38 -11.19 -9.95
C LYS A 154 5.34 -12.06 -9.12
N LYS A 155 6.51 -12.40 -9.66
CA LYS A 155 7.54 -13.18 -8.97
C LYS A 155 8.04 -12.48 -7.71
N CYS A 156 8.30 -11.17 -7.77
CA CYS A 156 8.73 -10.38 -6.62
C CYS A 156 7.73 -10.34 -5.45
N ARG A 157 6.46 -10.65 -5.68
CA ARG A 157 5.39 -10.61 -4.67
C ARG A 157 5.13 -11.97 -4.01
N ILE A 158 5.84 -13.02 -4.43
CA ILE A 158 5.66 -14.35 -3.85
C ILE A 158 6.48 -14.43 -2.57
N SER A 159 5.78 -14.55 -1.45
CA SER A 159 6.41 -14.76 -0.14
C SER A 159 6.68 -16.24 0.10
N ARG A 160 7.68 -16.52 0.92
CA ARG A 160 8.04 -17.87 1.37
C ARG A 160 6.95 -18.46 2.27
N GLU A 161 6.81 -19.79 2.24
CA GLU A 161 5.77 -20.55 2.97
C GLU A 161 6.35 -21.49 4.03
N ASP A 162 7.60 -21.29 4.44
CA ASP A 162 8.32 -22.15 5.39
C ASP A 162 8.15 -21.71 6.85
N GLY A 163 7.12 -20.91 7.14
CA GLY A 163 6.77 -20.46 8.48
C GLY A 163 7.49 -19.19 8.95
N ARG A 164 8.26 -18.51 8.06
CA ARG A 164 8.88 -17.21 8.36
C ARG A 164 7.94 -16.04 8.10
N VAL A 165 7.07 -16.20 7.12
CA VAL A 165 5.95 -15.29 6.83
C VAL A 165 4.69 -15.92 7.39
N ILE A 166 4.06 -15.26 8.35
CA ILE A 166 2.94 -15.79 9.12
C ILE A 166 1.71 -14.94 8.86
N GLU A 167 0.71 -15.50 8.18
CA GLU A 167 -0.55 -14.79 7.97
C GLU A 167 -1.29 -14.66 9.30
N ALA A 168 -1.57 -13.41 9.70
CA ALA A 168 -2.24 -13.08 10.96
C ALA A 168 -3.71 -12.67 10.80
N GLY A 169 -4.24 -12.71 9.57
CA GLY A 169 -5.60 -12.26 9.25
C GLY A 169 -5.68 -10.74 9.04
N GLU A 170 -6.91 -10.24 8.93
CA GLU A 170 -7.21 -8.79 8.74
C GLU A 170 -7.32 -8.04 10.08
N ASN A 171 -7.06 -8.69 11.20
CA ASN A 171 -7.22 -8.11 12.54
C ASN A 171 -5.88 -7.64 13.09
N ASP A 172 -5.61 -6.36 12.97
CA ASP A 172 -4.38 -5.73 13.47
C ASP A 172 -4.19 -5.89 14.98
N ALA A 173 -5.28 -5.98 15.76
CA ALA A 173 -5.21 -6.26 17.20
C ALA A 173 -4.55 -7.62 17.50
N LEU A 174 -4.76 -8.61 16.66
CA LEU A 174 -4.12 -9.92 16.78
C LEU A 174 -2.62 -9.83 16.47
N ILE A 175 -2.23 -8.98 15.51
CA ILE A 175 -0.81 -8.73 15.21
C ILE A 175 -0.14 -8.11 16.44
N VAL A 176 -0.70 -7.05 17.01
CA VAL A 176 -0.17 -6.40 18.23
C VAL A 176 -0.04 -7.38 19.38
N GLN A 177 -1.06 -8.20 19.65
CA GLN A 177 -1.00 -9.22 20.67
C GLN A 177 0.19 -10.18 20.45
N LYS A 178 0.36 -10.70 19.25
CA LYS A 178 1.45 -11.63 18.92
C LYS A 178 2.84 -10.98 18.98
N LEU A 179 2.97 -9.69 18.72
CA LEU A 179 4.21 -8.94 18.89
C LEU A 179 4.59 -8.76 20.35
N THR A 180 3.59 -8.60 21.24
CA THR A 180 3.83 -8.51 22.70
C THR A 180 4.15 -9.87 23.32
N GLU A 181 3.65 -10.97 22.74
CA GLU A 181 3.94 -12.33 23.20
C GLU A 181 5.35 -12.80 22.83
N ASP A 182 5.92 -12.28 21.74
CA ASP A 182 7.24 -12.65 21.25
C ASP A 182 7.98 -11.43 20.69
N PRO A 183 8.92 -10.86 21.47
CA PRO A 183 9.64 -9.64 21.11
C PRO A 183 10.55 -9.78 19.88
N GLU A 184 10.86 -11.00 19.44
CA GLU A 184 11.71 -11.22 18.25
C GLU A 184 10.94 -11.12 16.93
N ARG A 185 9.60 -11.02 16.99
CA ARG A 185 8.72 -10.91 15.81
C ARG A 185 8.57 -9.49 15.34
N PHE A 186 8.40 -9.37 14.04
CA PHE A 186 7.94 -8.16 13.37
C PHE A 186 6.54 -8.37 12.79
N GLY A 187 5.80 -7.28 12.60
CA GLY A 187 4.50 -7.30 11.93
C GLY A 187 4.23 -5.97 11.28
N TYR A 188 3.42 -5.93 10.23
CA TYR A 188 3.06 -4.68 9.59
C TYR A 188 1.55 -4.47 9.51
N PHE A 189 1.15 -3.22 9.64
CA PHE A 189 -0.23 -2.74 9.62
C PHE A 189 -0.26 -1.23 9.34
N GLY A 190 -1.45 -0.63 9.31
CA GLY A 190 -1.62 0.80 9.09
C GLY A 190 -1.03 1.66 10.21
N TYR A 191 -0.46 2.81 9.85
CA TYR A 191 0.17 3.75 10.77
C TYR A 191 -0.75 4.21 11.90
N SER A 192 -2.03 4.45 11.61
CA SER A 192 -3.02 4.81 12.63
C SER A 192 -3.13 3.78 13.76
N TYR A 193 -2.92 2.51 13.44
CA TYR A 193 -2.97 1.45 14.42
C TYR A 193 -1.72 1.40 15.32
N LEU A 194 -0.56 1.84 14.81
CA LEU A 194 0.62 2.07 15.64
C LEU A 194 0.31 3.10 16.72
N LEU A 195 -0.24 4.27 16.34
CA LEU A 195 -0.50 5.39 17.25
C LEU A 195 -1.36 5.01 18.46
N VAL A 196 -2.36 4.16 18.26
CA VAL A 196 -3.24 3.72 19.36
C VAL A 196 -2.69 2.56 20.21
N ASN A 197 -1.48 2.06 19.88
CA ASN A 197 -0.83 0.95 20.57
C ASN A 197 0.64 1.25 20.93
N GLU A 198 1.05 2.51 20.97
CA GLU A 198 2.42 2.93 21.32
C GLU A 198 2.84 2.52 22.75
N ASP A 199 1.88 2.16 23.58
CA ASP A 199 2.10 1.59 24.92
C ASP A 199 2.59 0.14 24.90
N LYS A 200 2.53 -0.57 23.76
CA LYS A 200 2.85 -2.00 23.62
C LYS A 200 3.90 -2.29 22.56
N ILE A 201 3.90 -1.51 21.50
CA ILE A 201 4.74 -1.73 20.31
C ILE A 201 5.42 -0.44 19.90
N LYS A 202 6.48 -0.56 19.12
CA LYS A 202 7.20 0.57 18.53
C LYS A 202 7.50 0.33 17.05
N PRO A 203 7.65 1.40 16.25
CA PRO A 203 7.97 1.27 14.85
C PRO A 203 9.39 0.77 14.63
N THR A 204 9.60 0.18 13.48
CA THR A 204 10.90 -0.16 12.90
C THR A 204 11.22 0.88 11.82
N SER A 205 12.42 1.42 11.83
CA SER A 205 12.87 2.33 10.77
C SER A 205 13.00 1.60 9.43
N ILE A 206 12.70 2.30 8.35
CA ILE A 206 12.94 1.81 6.99
C ILE A 206 13.91 2.75 6.29
N ALA A 207 15.10 2.24 6.00
CA ALA A 207 16.21 3.04 5.44
C ALA A 207 16.55 4.27 6.31
N GLY A 208 16.59 4.09 7.64
CA GLY A 208 16.87 5.12 8.62
C GLY A 208 15.73 6.09 8.90
N ILE A 209 14.54 5.87 8.31
CA ILE A 209 13.40 6.79 8.45
C ILE A 209 12.31 6.09 9.26
N GLU A 210 11.89 6.71 10.36
CA GLU A 210 10.74 6.27 11.16
C GLU A 210 9.42 6.77 10.55
N PRO A 211 8.31 6.03 10.74
CA PRO A 211 7.01 6.51 10.31
C PRO A 211 6.57 7.69 11.20
N THR A 212 6.32 8.81 10.57
CA THR A 212 5.72 9.99 11.20
C THR A 212 4.55 10.47 10.36
N LEU A 213 3.63 11.22 10.96
CA LEU A 213 2.51 11.82 10.23
C LEU A 213 3.02 12.64 9.04
N GLU A 214 3.98 13.55 9.30
CA GLU A 214 4.60 14.40 8.28
C GLU A 214 5.28 13.58 7.17
N GLY A 215 6.10 12.56 7.55
CA GLY A 215 6.78 11.71 6.59
C GLY A 215 5.85 10.86 5.71
N ILE A 216 4.63 10.56 6.21
CA ILE A 216 3.60 9.89 5.41
C ILE A 216 2.90 10.88 4.48
N GLN A 217 2.65 12.11 4.95
CA GLN A 217 2.01 13.16 4.17
C GLN A 217 2.89 13.65 3.01
N ASP A 218 4.19 13.82 3.23
CA ASP A 218 5.16 14.30 2.22
C ASP A 218 5.87 13.18 1.45
N TYR A 219 5.55 11.90 1.76
CA TYR A 219 6.15 10.70 1.16
C TYR A 219 7.66 10.55 1.39
N SER A 220 8.25 11.23 2.35
CA SER A 220 9.63 10.99 2.79
C SER A 220 9.76 9.62 3.49
N TYR A 221 8.70 9.13 4.13
CA TYR A 221 8.64 7.77 4.65
C TYR A 221 8.43 6.75 3.51
N PRO A 222 9.30 5.73 3.38
CA PRO A 222 9.33 4.86 2.20
C PRO A 222 8.08 4.00 1.97
N ILE A 223 7.27 3.76 3.01
CA ILE A 223 6.05 2.94 2.92
C ILE A 223 4.80 3.82 3.05
N ALA A 224 4.80 4.94 2.35
CA ALA A 224 3.65 5.83 2.21
C ALA A 224 3.17 5.87 0.76
N ARG A 225 1.87 6.09 0.56
CA ARG A 225 1.24 6.22 -0.75
C ARG A 225 -0.02 7.07 -0.70
N PRO A 226 -0.38 7.77 -1.80
CA PRO A 226 -1.67 8.45 -1.88
C PRO A 226 -2.82 7.46 -1.99
N LEU A 227 -3.95 7.83 -1.41
CA LEU A 227 -5.25 7.21 -1.65
C LEU A 227 -6.11 8.19 -2.43
N GLN A 228 -6.69 7.70 -3.52
CA GLN A 228 -7.47 8.51 -4.44
C GLN A 228 -8.55 7.69 -5.12
N PHE A 229 -9.50 8.35 -5.72
CA PHE A 229 -10.44 7.70 -6.62
C PHE A 229 -10.63 8.52 -7.89
N TYR A 230 -11.09 7.84 -8.93
CA TYR A 230 -11.37 8.42 -10.24
C TYR A 230 -12.85 8.32 -10.54
N VAL A 231 -13.42 9.40 -11.09
CA VAL A 231 -14.82 9.50 -11.43
C VAL A 231 -14.97 9.79 -12.92
N LYS A 232 -15.89 9.13 -13.61
CA LYS A 232 -16.29 9.52 -14.96
C LYS A 232 -17.11 10.80 -14.88
N LYS A 233 -16.60 11.88 -15.45
CA LYS A 233 -17.33 13.17 -15.47
C LYS A 233 -18.70 13.07 -16.12
N ALA A 234 -18.82 12.26 -17.17
CA ALA A 234 -20.09 12.01 -17.87
C ALA A 234 -21.19 11.40 -16.98
N HIS A 235 -20.83 10.81 -15.84
CA HIS A 235 -21.78 10.20 -14.92
C HIS A 235 -22.28 11.17 -13.84
N ILE A 236 -21.54 12.28 -13.59
CA ILE A 236 -21.95 13.33 -12.66
C ILE A 236 -23.20 14.02 -13.22
N GLY A 237 -24.24 14.12 -12.41
CA GLY A 237 -25.55 14.65 -12.82
C GLY A 237 -26.39 13.70 -13.67
N SER A 238 -25.81 12.61 -14.22
CA SER A 238 -26.54 11.60 -15.01
C SER A 238 -26.88 10.36 -14.18
N VAL A 239 -26.00 9.95 -13.27
CA VAL A 239 -26.22 8.84 -12.34
C VAL A 239 -26.61 9.42 -10.98
N PRO A 240 -27.81 9.11 -10.46
CA PRO A 240 -28.28 9.66 -9.18
C PRO A 240 -27.35 9.29 -8.01
N GLY A 241 -27.04 10.25 -7.16
CA GLY A 241 -26.27 10.06 -5.93
C GLY A 241 -24.75 10.24 -6.07
N ILE A 242 -24.21 10.36 -7.29
CA ILE A 242 -22.76 10.58 -7.47
C ILE A 242 -22.34 11.95 -6.96
N GLU A 243 -23.12 12.98 -7.27
CA GLU A 243 -22.79 14.36 -6.86
C GLU A 243 -22.84 14.50 -5.34
N GLU A 244 -23.85 13.97 -4.69
CA GLU A 244 -23.99 13.96 -3.23
C GLU A 244 -22.89 13.12 -2.57
N PHE A 245 -22.53 11.99 -3.18
CA PHE A 245 -21.41 11.18 -2.71
C PHE A 245 -20.09 11.96 -2.77
N LEU A 246 -19.82 12.65 -3.87
CA LEU A 246 -18.61 13.45 -4.02
C LEU A 246 -18.57 14.59 -2.99
N GLN A 247 -19.68 15.31 -2.81
CA GLN A 247 -19.79 16.39 -1.82
C GLN A 247 -19.53 15.90 -0.40
N GLU A 248 -20.13 14.77 -0.02
CA GLU A 248 -19.91 14.18 1.31
C GLU A 248 -18.48 13.69 1.47
N PHE A 249 -17.98 12.91 0.50
CA PHE A 249 -16.70 12.25 0.63
C PHE A 249 -15.51 13.22 0.63
N THR A 250 -15.64 14.37 -0.07
CA THR A 250 -14.61 15.43 -0.10
C THR A 250 -14.82 16.50 0.98
N SER A 251 -15.81 16.33 1.85
CA SER A 251 -16.03 17.26 2.96
C SER A 251 -14.95 17.12 4.05
N SER A 252 -14.67 18.20 4.78
CA SER A 252 -13.79 18.14 5.96
C SER A 252 -14.31 17.17 7.03
N ARG A 253 -15.63 16.93 7.10
CA ARG A 253 -16.25 15.96 7.98
C ARG A 253 -15.86 14.51 7.62
N ALA A 254 -15.56 14.22 6.36
CA ALA A 254 -15.14 12.91 5.91
C ALA A 254 -13.61 12.78 5.93
N MET A 255 -12.90 13.62 5.17
CA MET A 255 -11.47 13.44 4.90
C MET A 255 -10.55 14.47 5.63
N GLY A 256 -11.10 15.36 6.44
CA GLY A 256 -10.32 16.29 7.26
C GLY A 256 -9.57 15.57 8.40
N GLU A 257 -8.70 16.28 9.12
CA GLU A 257 -7.92 15.73 10.24
C GLU A 257 -8.81 15.10 11.32
N ASP A 258 -9.94 15.72 11.64
CA ASP A 258 -10.95 15.21 12.57
C ASP A 258 -12.12 14.51 11.85
N GLY A 259 -11.90 14.07 10.61
CA GLY A 259 -12.91 13.43 9.79
C GLY A 259 -13.09 11.94 10.10
N TYR A 260 -14.29 11.40 9.88
CA TYR A 260 -14.56 9.99 10.20
C TYR A 260 -13.72 8.98 9.41
N LEU A 261 -13.05 9.37 8.32
CA LEU A 261 -12.13 8.50 7.59
C LEU A 261 -10.79 8.35 8.32
N THR A 262 -10.39 9.33 9.15
CA THR A 262 -9.19 9.21 9.98
C THR A 262 -9.41 8.22 11.13
N ASP A 263 -10.63 8.11 11.64
CA ASP A 263 -10.99 7.10 12.64
C ASP A 263 -10.80 5.65 12.15
N ILE A 264 -10.84 5.45 10.83
CA ILE A 264 -10.64 4.14 10.20
C ILE A 264 -9.28 4.00 9.48
N GLY A 265 -8.34 4.92 9.75
CA GLY A 265 -6.94 4.79 9.37
C GLY A 265 -6.46 5.63 8.19
N LEU A 266 -7.29 6.53 7.66
CA LEU A 266 -6.83 7.49 6.67
C LEU A 266 -5.87 8.48 7.33
N VAL A 267 -4.70 8.70 6.73
CA VAL A 267 -3.86 9.86 7.06
C VAL A 267 -4.35 11.03 6.23
N ALA A 268 -4.93 12.03 6.88
CA ALA A 268 -5.46 13.22 6.21
C ALA A 268 -4.38 13.93 5.37
N LEU A 269 -4.80 14.62 4.32
CA LEU A 269 -3.92 15.53 3.59
C LEU A 269 -3.49 16.68 4.52
N SER A 270 -2.33 17.27 4.26
CA SER A 270 -1.98 18.52 4.89
C SER A 270 -2.98 19.63 4.53
N ASP A 271 -3.13 20.65 5.38
CA ASP A 271 -4.05 21.77 5.10
C ASP A 271 -3.76 22.44 3.76
N ASP A 272 -2.49 22.60 3.41
CA ASP A 272 -2.06 23.18 2.13
C ASP A 272 -2.47 22.30 0.93
N ASP A 273 -2.33 21.00 1.05
CA ASP A 273 -2.74 20.03 0.03
C ASP A 273 -4.25 19.93 -0.06
N ALA A 274 -4.97 19.89 1.06
CA ALA A 274 -6.43 19.82 1.09
C ALA A 274 -7.05 21.03 0.37
N VAL A 275 -6.54 22.24 0.57
CA VAL A 275 -6.97 23.45 -0.14
C VAL A 275 -6.61 23.36 -1.63
N SER A 276 -5.42 22.89 -1.98
CA SER A 276 -4.97 22.73 -3.37
C SER A 276 -5.83 21.72 -4.13
N TYR A 277 -6.14 20.58 -3.50
CA TYR A 277 -6.92 19.51 -4.13
C TYR A 277 -8.42 19.84 -4.27
N THR A 278 -9.00 20.56 -3.31
CA THR A 278 -10.40 21.00 -3.43
C THR A 278 -10.59 22.10 -4.48
N HIS A 279 -9.58 22.92 -4.74
CA HIS A 279 -9.69 24.05 -5.68
C HIS A 279 -9.08 23.81 -7.08
N LEU A 280 -8.05 22.99 -7.22
CA LEU A 280 -7.29 22.83 -8.48
C LEU A 280 -7.54 21.51 -9.19
N ARG A 281 -7.66 20.39 -8.48
CA ARG A 281 -7.78 19.07 -9.12
C ARG A 281 -9.20 18.59 -9.35
N ALA A 282 -10.21 19.14 -8.69
CA ALA A 282 -11.59 18.97 -9.14
C ALA A 282 -11.82 19.45 -10.59
N HIS A 283 -10.80 20.11 -11.17
CA HIS A 283 -10.79 20.59 -12.57
C HIS A 283 -9.72 19.93 -13.45
N GLU A 284 -8.82 19.11 -12.93
CA GLU A 284 -7.90 18.32 -13.78
C GLU A 284 -8.65 17.15 -14.40
N THR A 285 -9.22 17.39 -15.57
CA THR A 285 -9.69 16.36 -16.48
C THR A 285 -8.50 15.83 -17.26
N TYR A 286 -8.20 14.56 -17.16
CA TYR A 286 -7.33 13.90 -18.12
C TYR A 286 -8.05 13.82 -19.48
N THR A 287 -7.77 14.81 -20.34
CA THR A 287 -8.31 14.88 -21.72
C THR A 287 -7.37 14.21 -22.72
#